data_b3adb2f237a8f3222b42c13efcf28f30
#
_entry.id   b3adb2f237a8f3222b42c13efcf28f30
#
_cell.length_a   1.000
_cell.length_b   1.000
_cell.length_c   1.000
_cell.angle_alpha   90.00
_cell.angle_beta   90.00
_cell.angle_gamma   90.00
#
_symmetry.space_group_name_H-M   'P 1'
#
loop_
_entity.id
_entity.type
_entity.pdbx_description
1 polymer ?
#
loop_
_entity_poly.entity_id
_entity_poly.type
_entity_poly.pdbx_seq_one_letter_code
_entity_poly.pdbx_strand_id
1 'polypeptide(L)'
;MQITLRTAAVTVLAKPLPLEITLTNPGSTPLSLDDPAQSLDLEMHLVDKGTGEDLSFTMGKISSTPLGGGDRYAVEVPVPKPTTIAPGASLSVRPDANARLYLRPGDYEVFVTHKQARSNPVPVKIEMTRESVALLFATARDPQMPYSRREWASDWLARLYPAFRPSLALPTDAAAVLAQQEAGNQPLYQRFAEWWREQQAAPGLDERLAKLR
;
A
#
# COMPACT_ATOMS: atom_id res chain seq x y z
N MET A 1 -22.44 -9.54 -13.41
CA MET A 1 -20.97 -9.64 -13.34
C MET A 1 -20.59 -10.50 -12.15
N GLN A 2 -19.60 -11.37 -12.30
CA GLN A 2 -19.00 -12.13 -11.21
C GLN A 2 -17.58 -11.61 -10.98
N ILE A 3 -17.18 -11.48 -9.72
CA ILE A 3 -15.84 -11.03 -9.33
C ILE A 3 -15.16 -12.16 -8.56
N THR A 4 -13.94 -12.50 -8.95
CA THR A 4 -13.09 -13.43 -8.22
C THR A 4 -11.80 -12.73 -7.83
N LEU A 5 -11.41 -12.86 -6.55
CA LEU A 5 -10.15 -12.33 -6.03
C LEU A 5 -9.20 -13.48 -5.70
N ARG A 6 -7.94 -13.32 -6.08
CA ARG A 6 -6.81 -14.16 -5.67
C ARG A 6 -5.69 -13.27 -5.11
N THR A 7 -5.05 -13.74 -4.05
CA THR A 7 -3.88 -13.10 -3.45
C THR A 7 -3.07 -14.14 -2.68
N ALA A 8 -1.87 -13.75 -2.22
CA ALA A 8 -1.08 -14.58 -1.32
C ALA A 8 -1.75 -14.64 0.06
N ALA A 9 -1.82 -15.84 0.65
CA ALA A 9 -2.38 -16.03 1.99
C ALA A 9 -1.51 -15.38 3.09
N VAL A 10 -0.21 -15.25 2.84
CA VAL A 10 0.75 -14.62 3.76
C VAL A 10 1.63 -13.66 2.97
N THR A 11 1.82 -12.47 3.50
CA THR A 11 2.78 -11.49 3.00
C THR A 11 3.52 -10.84 4.16
N VAL A 12 4.65 -10.19 3.88
CA VAL A 12 5.40 -9.44 4.89
C VAL A 12 5.06 -7.96 4.81
N LEU A 13 5.12 -7.28 5.94
CA LEU A 13 4.88 -5.84 6.01
C LEU A 13 5.86 -5.10 5.08
N ALA A 14 5.37 -4.05 4.44
CA ALA A 14 6.05 -3.25 3.42
C ALA A 14 6.30 -3.96 2.07
N LYS A 15 6.00 -5.25 1.93
CA LYS A 15 6.01 -5.93 0.64
C LYS A 15 4.70 -5.69 -0.11
N PRO A 16 4.75 -5.56 -1.42
CA PRO A 16 3.55 -5.53 -2.25
C PRO A 16 2.60 -6.71 -1.97
N LEU A 17 1.32 -6.41 -1.75
CA LEU A 17 0.28 -7.44 -1.72
C LEU A 17 -0.11 -7.80 -3.15
N PRO A 18 0.26 -9.00 -3.66
CA PRO A 18 -0.06 -9.39 -5.02
C PRO A 18 -1.56 -9.69 -5.12
N LEU A 19 -2.27 -8.85 -5.86
CA LEU A 19 -3.71 -8.99 -6.07
C LEU A 19 -4.00 -9.31 -7.53
N GLU A 20 -4.85 -10.31 -7.77
CA GLU A 20 -5.40 -10.62 -9.07
C GLU A 20 -6.92 -10.64 -8.98
N ILE A 21 -7.55 -9.70 -9.67
CA ILE A 21 -9.01 -9.56 -9.74
C ILE A 21 -9.45 -10.04 -11.10
N THR A 22 -10.35 -11.03 -11.14
CA THR A 22 -10.96 -11.52 -12.36
C THR A 22 -12.42 -11.11 -12.39
N LEU A 23 -12.79 -10.36 -13.43
CA LEU A 23 -14.16 -9.94 -13.72
C LEU A 23 -14.70 -10.82 -14.82
N THR A 24 -15.78 -11.54 -14.57
CA THR A 24 -16.40 -12.45 -15.53
C THR A 24 -17.80 -11.96 -15.88
N ASN A 25 -18.14 -11.99 -17.16
CA ASN A 25 -19.50 -11.74 -17.66
C ASN A 25 -20.24 -13.08 -17.84
N PRO A 26 -21.08 -13.50 -16.89
CA PRO A 26 -21.85 -14.74 -17.02
C PRO A 26 -23.11 -14.54 -17.84
N GLY A 27 -23.42 -13.34 -18.30
CA GLY A 27 -24.62 -13.01 -19.09
C GLY A 27 -24.49 -13.33 -20.55
N SER A 28 -25.58 -13.13 -21.29
CA SER A 28 -25.67 -13.36 -22.75
C SER A 28 -25.40 -12.07 -23.57
N THR A 29 -25.29 -10.92 -22.94
CA THR A 29 -25.01 -9.63 -23.59
C THR A 29 -23.63 -9.09 -23.16
N PRO A 30 -22.93 -8.34 -24.04
CA PRO A 30 -21.67 -7.69 -23.67
C PRO A 30 -21.83 -6.78 -22.44
N LEU A 31 -20.88 -6.83 -21.53
CA LEU A 31 -20.83 -6.01 -20.33
C LEU A 31 -19.81 -4.88 -20.55
N SER A 32 -20.27 -3.62 -20.57
CA SER A 32 -19.39 -2.47 -20.61
C SER A 32 -19.07 -2.01 -19.19
N LEU A 33 -17.79 -1.84 -18.90
CA LEU A 33 -17.25 -1.35 -17.65
C LEU A 33 -16.31 -0.18 -17.94
N ASP A 34 -16.22 0.76 -17.04
CA ASP A 34 -15.07 1.66 -17.00
C ASP A 34 -13.79 0.84 -16.77
N ASP A 35 -12.64 1.32 -17.26
CA ASP A 35 -11.39 0.58 -17.11
C ASP A 35 -11.22 0.17 -15.64
N PRO A 36 -11.26 -1.14 -15.31
CA PRO A 36 -11.25 -1.59 -13.91
C PRO A 36 -9.99 -1.19 -13.15
N ALA A 37 -8.86 -0.98 -13.85
CA ALA A 37 -7.61 -0.51 -13.23
C ALA A 37 -7.66 0.97 -12.83
N GLN A 38 -8.62 1.72 -13.36
CA GLN A 38 -8.81 3.16 -13.13
C GLN A 38 -10.24 3.49 -12.64
N SER A 39 -11.08 2.47 -12.46
CA SER A 39 -12.47 2.64 -12.07
C SER A 39 -12.58 3.08 -10.60
N LEU A 40 -13.34 4.13 -10.35
CA LEU A 40 -13.74 4.52 -9.01
C LEU A 40 -14.84 3.61 -8.42
N ASP A 41 -15.50 2.83 -9.28
CA ASP A 41 -16.55 1.90 -8.87
C ASP A 41 -15.99 0.54 -8.37
N LEU A 42 -14.71 0.27 -8.60
CA LEU A 42 -14.04 -0.92 -8.09
C LEU A 42 -13.35 -0.59 -6.78
N GLU A 43 -13.92 -1.07 -5.69
CA GLU A 43 -13.45 -0.79 -4.34
C GLU A 43 -12.85 -2.05 -3.71
N MET A 44 -11.68 -1.90 -3.13
CA MET A 44 -11.02 -2.95 -2.35
C MET A 44 -11.25 -2.72 -0.88
N HIS A 45 -11.56 -3.79 -0.18
CA HIS A 45 -11.74 -3.83 1.26
C HIS A 45 -10.69 -4.72 1.89
N LEU A 46 -10.04 -4.23 2.95
CA LEU A 46 -9.18 -4.99 3.84
C LEU A 46 -9.72 -4.84 5.25
N VAL A 47 -10.44 -5.84 5.70
CA VAL A 47 -11.02 -5.85 7.05
C VAL A 47 -10.04 -6.49 8.02
N ASP A 48 -9.53 -5.72 8.97
CA ASP A 48 -8.70 -6.22 10.07
C ASP A 48 -9.57 -7.09 10.99
N LYS A 49 -9.25 -8.38 11.10
CA LYS A 49 -10.01 -9.34 11.93
C LYS A 49 -9.88 -9.10 13.42
N GLY A 50 -8.83 -8.41 13.86
CA GLY A 50 -8.60 -8.09 15.26
C GLY A 50 -9.41 -6.89 15.73
N THR A 51 -9.57 -5.87 14.89
CA THR A 51 -10.25 -4.61 15.23
C THR A 51 -11.61 -4.45 14.57
N GLY A 52 -11.86 -5.15 13.46
CA GLY A 52 -13.02 -4.96 12.59
C GLY A 52 -12.92 -3.70 11.71
N GLU A 53 -11.79 -3.01 11.72
CA GLU A 53 -11.56 -1.82 10.89
C GLU A 53 -11.50 -2.22 9.42
N ASP A 54 -12.28 -1.54 8.58
CA ASP A 54 -12.26 -1.72 7.12
C ASP A 54 -11.41 -0.60 6.48
N LEU A 55 -10.26 -1.00 5.94
CA LEU A 55 -9.35 -0.14 5.20
C LEU A 55 -9.74 -0.20 3.70
N SER A 56 -10.84 0.45 3.35
CA SER A 56 -11.32 0.46 1.96
C SER A 56 -10.67 1.56 1.13
N PHE A 57 -10.49 1.29 -0.16
CA PHE A 57 -10.05 2.28 -1.14
C PHE A 57 -10.51 1.93 -2.56
N THR A 58 -10.74 2.94 -3.38
CA THR A 58 -11.08 2.76 -4.79
C THR A 58 -9.83 2.47 -5.63
N MET A 59 -9.96 1.69 -6.69
CA MET A 59 -8.85 1.38 -7.61
C MET A 59 -8.47 2.58 -8.49
N GLY A 60 -9.41 3.47 -8.77
CA GLY A 60 -9.18 4.69 -9.55
C GLY A 60 -8.17 5.61 -8.87
N LYS A 61 -7.29 6.23 -9.65
CA LYS A 61 -6.38 7.29 -9.19
C LYS A 61 -7.07 8.64 -9.34
N ILE A 62 -7.18 9.38 -8.25
CA ILE A 62 -7.51 10.80 -8.29
C ILE A 62 -6.18 11.55 -8.28
N SER A 63 -5.90 12.26 -9.38
CA SER A 63 -4.74 13.15 -9.44
C SER A 63 -5.16 14.54 -8.98
N SER A 64 -4.40 15.14 -8.07
CA SER A 64 -4.59 16.53 -7.67
C SER A 64 -3.35 17.33 -8.07
N THR A 65 -3.54 18.39 -8.86
CA THR A 65 -2.46 19.31 -9.25
C THR A 65 -2.65 20.61 -8.49
N PRO A 66 -1.62 21.13 -7.80
CA PRO A 66 -1.71 22.43 -7.16
C PRO A 66 -1.95 23.53 -8.20
N LEU A 67 -2.98 24.32 -8.03
CA LEU A 67 -3.20 25.54 -8.81
C LEU A 67 -2.42 26.66 -8.11
N GLY A 68 -1.50 27.26 -8.82
CA GLY A 68 -0.65 28.35 -8.30
C GLY A 68 -1.46 29.45 -7.60
N GLY A 69 -1.14 29.75 -6.34
CA GLY A 69 -1.73 30.83 -5.55
C GLY A 69 -2.79 30.44 -4.54
N GLY A 70 -2.52 29.49 -3.64
CA GLY A 70 -3.34 29.13 -2.49
C GLY A 70 -3.74 27.66 -2.44
N ASP A 71 -4.52 27.26 -1.44
CA ASP A 71 -4.96 25.87 -1.16
C ASP A 71 -5.96 25.32 -2.22
N ARG A 72 -5.83 25.73 -3.46
CA ARG A 72 -6.66 25.24 -4.56
C ARG A 72 -5.95 24.16 -5.34
N TYR A 73 -6.59 23.01 -5.48
CA TYR A 73 -6.11 21.88 -6.27
C TYR A 73 -7.08 21.63 -7.43
N ALA A 74 -6.56 21.47 -8.64
CA ALA A 74 -7.32 20.85 -9.71
C ALA A 74 -7.34 19.34 -9.46
N VAL A 75 -8.53 18.78 -9.32
CA VAL A 75 -8.72 17.34 -9.21
C VAL A 75 -8.94 16.82 -10.63
N GLU A 76 -7.96 16.17 -11.21
CA GLU A 76 -8.16 15.42 -12.45
C GLU A 76 -8.72 14.04 -12.11
N VAL A 77 -9.99 13.85 -12.42
CA VAL A 77 -10.59 12.51 -12.46
C VAL A 77 -10.24 11.93 -13.83
N PRO A 78 -9.47 10.83 -13.90
CA PRO A 78 -9.19 10.21 -15.19
C PRO A 78 -10.50 9.88 -15.89
N VAL A 79 -10.62 10.24 -17.15
CA VAL A 79 -11.77 9.81 -17.98
C VAL A 79 -11.56 8.32 -18.26
N PRO A 80 -12.37 7.42 -17.67
CA PRO A 80 -12.18 6.00 -17.83
C PRO A 80 -12.43 5.63 -19.29
N LYS A 81 -11.53 4.83 -19.89
CA LYS A 81 -11.80 4.22 -21.19
C LYS A 81 -12.72 3.02 -20.98
N PRO A 82 -13.88 2.97 -21.62
CA PRO A 82 -14.78 1.83 -21.46
C PRO A 82 -14.12 0.56 -21.97
N THR A 83 -14.19 -0.48 -21.16
CA THR A 83 -13.74 -1.83 -21.48
C THR A 83 -14.95 -2.75 -21.62
N THR A 84 -15.02 -3.53 -22.68
CA THR A 84 -16.14 -4.45 -22.93
C THR A 84 -15.70 -5.89 -22.67
N ILE A 85 -16.47 -6.60 -21.84
CA ILE A 85 -16.30 -8.03 -21.59
C ILE A 85 -17.40 -8.77 -22.36
N ALA A 86 -17.03 -9.57 -23.33
CA ALA A 86 -17.97 -10.38 -24.11
C ALA A 86 -18.70 -11.41 -23.22
N PRO A 87 -19.88 -11.91 -23.64
CA PRO A 87 -20.56 -13.00 -22.94
C PRO A 87 -19.67 -14.21 -22.71
N GLY A 88 -19.62 -14.73 -21.47
CA GLY A 88 -18.79 -15.86 -21.08
C GLY A 88 -17.28 -15.53 -20.95
N ALA A 89 -16.84 -14.33 -21.32
CA ALA A 89 -15.43 -13.92 -21.22
C ALA A 89 -15.08 -13.38 -19.83
N SER A 90 -13.77 -13.33 -19.56
CA SER A 90 -13.20 -12.76 -18.32
C SER A 90 -12.10 -11.75 -18.63
N LEU A 91 -11.95 -10.77 -17.74
CA LEU A 91 -10.89 -9.79 -17.73
C LEU A 91 -10.14 -9.86 -16.41
N SER A 92 -8.83 -10.02 -16.44
CA SER A 92 -7.98 -10.01 -15.23
C SER A 92 -7.30 -8.67 -15.07
N VAL A 93 -7.34 -8.12 -13.84
CA VAL A 93 -6.73 -6.88 -13.45
C VAL A 93 -5.78 -7.13 -12.28
N ARG A 94 -4.59 -6.56 -12.33
CA ARG A 94 -3.60 -6.60 -11.24
C ARG A 94 -3.34 -5.18 -10.77
N PRO A 95 -4.12 -4.68 -9.82
CA PRO A 95 -3.95 -3.33 -9.32
C PRO A 95 -2.69 -3.22 -8.47
N ASP A 96 -2.03 -2.07 -8.56
CA ASP A 96 -0.98 -1.70 -7.61
C ASP A 96 -1.64 -1.16 -6.32
N ALA A 97 -2.06 -2.06 -5.46
CA ALA A 97 -2.67 -1.71 -4.18
C ALA A 97 -1.69 -1.06 -3.19
N ASN A 98 -0.39 -1.26 -3.40
CA ASN A 98 0.62 -0.92 -2.40
C ASN A 98 0.87 0.56 -2.24
N ALA A 99 0.65 1.35 -3.29
CA ALA A 99 0.82 2.79 -3.21
C ALA A 99 -0.12 3.47 -2.21
N ARG A 100 -1.18 2.77 -1.75
CA ARG A 100 -2.27 3.33 -0.93
C ARG A 100 -2.45 2.68 0.43
N LEU A 101 -1.79 1.55 0.70
CA LEU A 101 -2.00 0.80 1.93
C LEU A 101 -0.88 1.03 2.94
N TYR A 102 -1.25 1.59 4.08
CA TYR A 102 -0.41 1.71 5.28
C TYR A 102 -0.78 0.60 6.26
N LEU A 103 -0.48 -0.64 5.87
CA LEU A 103 -0.89 -1.83 6.59
C LEU A 103 -0.14 -1.98 7.92
N ARG A 104 -0.75 -2.74 8.83
CA ARG A 104 -0.15 -3.21 10.07
C ARG A 104 0.02 -4.73 10.00
N PRO A 105 0.92 -5.33 10.78
CA PRO A 105 0.90 -6.77 10.96
C PRO A 105 -0.42 -7.21 11.58
N GLY A 106 -1.02 -8.26 11.04
CA GLY A 106 -2.33 -8.72 11.47
C GLY A 106 -2.96 -9.71 10.50
N ASP A 107 -4.16 -10.15 10.87
CA ASP A 107 -4.99 -11.04 10.05
C ASP A 107 -6.10 -10.23 9.40
N TYR A 108 -6.19 -10.29 8.09
CA TYR A 108 -7.14 -9.52 7.28
C TYR A 108 -8.05 -10.45 6.49
N GLU A 109 -9.23 -9.94 6.18
CA GLU A 109 -10.09 -10.46 5.13
C GLU A 109 -10.11 -9.46 3.98
N VAL A 110 -9.73 -9.91 2.79
CA VAL A 110 -9.64 -9.05 1.60
C VAL A 110 -10.74 -9.45 0.63
N PHE A 111 -11.51 -8.49 0.14
CA PHE A 111 -12.48 -8.68 -0.92
C PHE A 111 -12.62 -7.40 -1.76
N VAL A 112 -13.25 -7.55 -2.91
CA VAL A 112 -13.48 -6.45 -3.86
C VAL A 112 -14.97 -6.31 -4.10
N THR A 113 -15.44 -5.07 -4.16
CA THR A 113 -16.81 -4.74 -4.57
C THR A 113 -16.84 -3.90 -5.84
N HIS A 114 -17.90 -4.07 -6.63
CA HIS A 114 -18.22 -3.21 -7.75
C HIS A 114 -19.74 -3.11 -7.84
N LYS A 115 -20.30 -1.97 -7.50
CA LYS A 115 -21.76 -1.77 -7.37
C LYS A 115 -22.35 -2.83 -6.41
N GLN A 116 -23.20 -3.72 -6.90
CA GLN A 116 -23.84 -4.77 -6.11
C GLN A 116 -23.06 -6.11 -6.12
N ALA A 117 -22.03 -6.22 -6.94
CA ALA A 117 -21.22 -7.44 -7.02
C ALA A 117 -20.09 -7.40 -5.96
N ARG A 118 -19.86 -8.55 -5.32
CA ARG A 118 -18.78 -8.77 -4.37
C ARG A 118 -18.00 -10.02 -4.73
N SER A 119 -16.68 -9.97 -4.58
CA SER A 119 -15.82 -11.14 -4.74
C SER A 119 -15.96 -12.11 -3.56
N ASN A 120 -15.41 -13.31 -3.73
CA ASN A 120 -15.08 -14.16 -2.59
C ASN A 120 -14.13 -13.40 -1.65
N PRO A 121 -14.31 -13.52 -0.32
CA PRO A 121 -13.33 -13.04 0.66
C PRO A 121 -12.11 -13.98 0.66
N VAL A 122 -10.92 -13.38 0.81
CA VAL A 122 -9.65 -14.13 0.90
C VAL A 122 -8.96 -13.74 2.19
N PRO A 123 -8.62 -14.72 3.07
CA PRO A 123 -7.84 -14.43 4.26
C PRO A 123 -6.39 -14.11 3.87
N VAL A 124 -5.84 -13.04 4.47
CA VAL A 124 -4.45 -12.61 4.27
C VAL A 124 -3.83 -12.32 5.64
N LYS A 125 -2.67 -12.90 5.89
CA LYS A 125 -1.85 -12.58 7.06
C LYS A 125 -0.70 -11.69 6.66
N ILE A 126 -0.52 -10.56 7.36
CA ILE A 126 0.61 -9.66 7.19
C ILE A 126 1.53 -9.82 8.40
N GLU A 127 2.78 -10.19 8.13
CA GLU A 127 3.75 -10.48 9.17
C GLU A 127 4.86 -9.43 9.24
N MET A 128 5.28 -9.09 10.45
CA MET A 128 6.49 -8.33 10.70
C MET A 128 7.67 -9.31 10.78
N THR A 129 8.59 -9.22 9.83
CA THR A 129 9.74 -10.11 9.69
C THR A 129 11.02 -9.31 9.53
N ARG A 130 12.18 -9.97 9.46
CA ARG A 130 13.46 -9.34 9.11
C ARG A 130 13.41 -8.67 7.73
N GLU A 131 12.73 -9.29 6.76
CA GLU A 131 12.49 -8.71 5.44
C GLU A 131 11.69 -7.41 5.54
N SER A 132 10.65 -7.39 6.40
CA SER A 132 9.87 -6.18 6.65
C SER A 132 10.74 -5.02 7.13
N VAL A 133 11.64 -5.27 8.08
CA VAL A 133 12.54 -4.23 8.61
C VAL A 133 13.45 -3.68 7.51
N ALA A 134 13.99 -4.56 6.67
CA ALA A 134 14.83 -4.14 5.54
C ALA A 134 14.05 -3.29 4.53
N LEU A 135 12.81 -3.68 4.19
CA LEU A 135 11.94 -2.95 3.27
C LEU A 135 11.50 -1.59 3.85
N LEU A 136 11.13 -1.56 5.14
CA LEU A 136 10.79 -0.31 5.84
C LEU A 136 11.97 0.65 5.87
N PHE A 137 13.17 0.14 6.15
CA PHE A 137 14.38 0.95 6.17
C PHE A 137 14.74 1.49 4.78
N ALA A 138 14.59 0.68 3.73
CA ALA A 138 14.76 1.14 2.35
C ALA A 138 13.74 2.24 2.01
N THR A 139 12.46 2.04 2.36
CA THR A 139 11.38 3.02 2.13
C THR A 139 11.64 4.35 2.88
N ALA A 140 12.02 4.29 4.15
CA ALA A 140 12.26 5.50 4.96
C ALA A 140 13.42 6.36 4.42
N ARG A 141 14.42 5.71 3.79
CA ARG A 141 15.62 6.37 3.24
C ARG A 141 15.45 6.90 1.82
N ASP A 142 14.47 6.40 1.07
CA ASP A 142 14.33 6.74 -0.35
C ASP A 142 13.65 8.10 -0.52
N PRO A 143 14.37 9.15 -0.96
CA PRO A 143 13.80 10.48 -1.14
C PRO A 143 12.78 10.54 -2.30
N GLN A 144 12.71 9.52 -3.17
CA GLN A 144 11.72 9.41 -4.23
C GLN A 144 10.37 8.86 -3.74
N MET A 145 10.35 8.25 -2.55
CA MET A 145 9.11 7.78 -1.95
C MET A 145 8.26 8.95 -1.44
N PRO A 146 6.92 8.87 -1.57
CA PRO A 146 6.01 9.87 -1.00
C PRO A 146 6.28 10.08 0.50
N TYR A 147 6.16 11.35 0.95
CA TYR A 147 6.35 11.73 2.36
C TYR A 147 5.60 10.80 3.33
N SER A 148 4.31 10.60 3.11
CA SER A 148 3.47 9.75 3.96
C SER A 148 3.95 8.28 4.01
N ARG A 149 4.55 7.78 2.93
CA ARG A 149 5.12 6.44 2.89
C ARG A 149 6.41 6.35 3.72
N ARG A 150 7.26 7.35 3.62
CA ARG A 150 8.48 7.47 4.42
C ARG A 150 8.16 7.64 5.91
N GLU A 151 7.16 8.45 6.22
CA GLU A 151 6.67 8.67 7.60
C GLU A 151 6.15 7.36 8.20
N TRP A 152 5.25 6.67 7.53
CA TRP A 152 4.74 5.37 7.95
C TRP A 152 5.86 4.35 8.20
N ALA A 153 6.83 4.26 7.29
CA ALA A 153 7.96 3.36 7.43
C ALA A 153 8.83 3.73 8.64
N SER A 154 9.06 5.04 8.86
CA SER A 154 9.83 5.56 9.98
C SER A 154 9.14 5.29 11.32
N ASP A 155 7.82 5.39 11.39
CA ASP A 155 7.05 5.08 12.59
C ASP A 155 7.15 3.60 12.98
N TRP A 156 7.13 2.71 12.00
CA TRP A 156 7.35 1.28 12.26
C TRP A 156 8.77 1.00 12.75
N LEU A 157 9.79 1.62 12.16
CA LEU A 157 11.18 1.48 12.60
C LEU A 157 11.40 2.06 13.99
N ALA A 158 10.72 3.15 14.33
CA ALA A 158 10.77 3.75 15.65
C ALA A 158 10.17 2.89 16.77
N ARG A 159 9.26 1.97 16.46
CA ARG A 159 8.79 0.95 17.43
C ARG A 159 9.88 -0.05 17.80
N LEU A 160 10.81 -0.30 16.86
CA LEU A 160 11.97 -1.19 17.08
C LEU A 160 13.15 -0.44 17.69
N TYR A 161 13.41 0.75 17.21
CA TYR A 161 14.51 1.62 17.61
C TYR A 161 13.98 3.04 17.83
N PRO A 162 13.58 3.40 19.07
CA PRO A 162 12.90 4.67 19.37
C PRO A 162 13.64 5.94 18.94
N ALA A 163 14.97 5.85 18.81
CA ALA A 163 15.79 6.95 18.30
C ALA A 163 15.64 7.17 16.77
N PHE A 164 14.97 6.26 16.04
CA PHE A 164 14.77 6.41 14.59
C PHE A 164 13.71 7.46 14.31
N ARG A 165 14.13 8.70 14.17
CA ARG A 165 13.28 9.86 13.86
C ARG A 165 13.96 10.71 12.80
N PRO A 166 13.92 10.28 11.51
CA PRO A 166 14.49 11.08 10.44
C PRO A 166 13.69 12.36 10.23
N SER A 167 14.37 13.44 9.88
CA SER A 167 13.72 14.64 9.39
C SER A 167 13.26 14.41 7.97
N LEU A 168 11.96 14.39 7.76
CA LEU A 168 11.36 14.16 6.44
C LEU A 168 10.99 15.48 5.80
N ALA A 169 11.44 15.68 4.57
CA ALA A 169 11.08 16.84 3.78
C ALA A 169 9.66 16.72 3.23
N LEU A 170 8.94 17.82 3.21
CA LEU A 170 7.64 17.89 2.57
C LEU A 170 7.81 17.92 1.04
N PRO A 171 6.81 17.43 0.28
CA PRO A 171 6.85 17.45 -1.19
C PRO A 171 6.99 18.86 -1.79
N THR A 172 6.66 19.89 -1.02
CA THR A 172 6.72 21.31 -1.42
C THR A 172 8.06 21.95 -1.12
N ASP A 173 8.98 21.25 -0.43
CA ASP A 173 10.27 21.80 -0.06
C ASP A 173 11.19 21.96 -1.27
N ALA A 174 12.01 23.01 -1.26
CA ALA A 174 12.99 23.23 -2.30
C ALA A 174 14.06 22.11 -2.30
N ALA A 175 14.62 21.81 -3.48
CA ALA A 175 15.62 20.75 -3.64
C ALA A 175 16.84 20.89 -2.68
N ALA A 176 17.22 22.13 -2.35
CA ALA A 176 18.29 22.39 -1.39
C ALA A 176 17.92 21.94 0.03
N VAL A 177 16.66 22.13 0.45
CA VAL A 177 16.15 21.70 1.76
C VAL A 177 16.10 20.17 1.81
N LEU A 178 15.65 19.53 0.73
CA LEU A 178 15.68 18.07 0.59
C LEU A 178 17.10 17.52 0.77
N ALA A 179 18.06 18.07 0.07
CA ALA A 179 19.45 17.63 0.12
C ALA A 179 20.05 17.82 1.53
N GLN A 180 19.77 18.95 2.19
CA GLN A 180 20.25 19.23 3.53
C GLN A 180 19.65 18.26 4.56
N GLN A 181 18.36 17.96 4.48
CA GLN A 181 17.70 17.03 5.39
C GLN A 181 18.20 15.59 5.19
N GLU A 182 18.36 15.15 3.95
CA GLU A 182 18.91 13.83 3.66
C GLU A 182 20.36 13.69 4.16
N ALA A 183 21.19 14.72 3.99
CA ALA A 183 22.53 14.73 4.55
C ALA A 183 22.51 14.67 6.09
N GLY A 184 21.60 15.41 6.74
CA GLY A 184 21.41 15.40 8.18
C GLY A 184 20.92 14.05 8.73
N ASN A 185 20.19 13.28 7.95
CA ASN A 185 19.70 11.95 8.33
C ASN A 185 20.78 10.85 8.22
N GLN A 186 21.85 11.03 7.46
CA GLN A 186 22.86 9.99 7.23
C GLN A 186 23.43 9.37 8.52
N PRO A 187 23.80 10.14 9.56
CA PRO A 187 24.29 9.57 10.82
C PRO A 187 23.24 8.71 11.54
N LEU A 188 21.96 9.07 11.43
CA LEU A 188 20.86 8.28 11.98
C LEU A 188 20.71 6.95 11.24
N TYR A 189 20.75 6.98 9.91
CA TYR A 189 20.66 5.77 9.08
C TYR A 189 21.83 4.82 9.34
N GLN A 190 23.05 5.33 9.52
CA GLN A 190 24.21 4.53 9.87
C GLN A 190 24.04 3.84 11.23
N ARG A 191 23.66 4.61 12.27
CA ARG A 191 23.41 4.06 13.62
C ARG A 191 22.31 3.00 13.63
N PHE A 192 21.24 3.22 12.87
CA PHE A 192 20.18 2.21 12.73
C PHE A 192 20.71 0.94 12.06
N ALA A 193 21.48 1.05 10.98
CA ALA A 193 22.02 -0.09 10.25
C ALA A 193 22.99 -0.91 11.11
N GLU A 194 23.82 -0.24 11.95
CA GLU A 194 24.72 -0.90 12.89
C GLU A 194 23.94 -1.64 13.98
N TRP A 195 23.01 -0.95 14.63
CA TRP A 195 22.12 -1.53 15.61
C TRP A 195 21.33 -2.72 15.01
N TRP A 196 20.79 -2.59 13.83
CA TRP A 196 20.03 -3.66 13.18
C TRP A 196 20.89 -4.90 12.89
N ARG A 197 22.14 -4.70 12.47
CA ARG A 197 23.11 -5.81 12.26
C ARG A 197 23.34 -6.58 13.56
N GLU A 198 23.47 -5.90 14.69
CA GLU A 198 23.59 -6.52 16.00
C GLU A 198 22.32 -7.30 16.37
N GLN A 199 21.13 -6.70 16.14
CA GLN A 199 19.86 -7.35 16.44
C GLN A 199 19.64 -8.62 15.60
N GLN A 200 20.09 -8.64 14.35
CA GLN A 200 19.98 -9.82 13.50
C GLN A 200 20.69 -11.06 14.05
N ALA A 201 21.74 -10.87 14.81
CA ALA A 201 22.48 -11.95 15.48
C ALA A 201 21.85 -12.33 16.85
N ALA A 202 20.93 -11.54 17.37
CA ALA A 202 20.33 -11.76 18.69
C ALA A 202 19.32 -12.93 18.68
N PRO A 203 19.33 -13.81 19.67
CA PRO A 203 18.36 -14.89 19.79
C PRO A 203 16.94 -14.31 20.01
N GLY A 204 15.93 -15.03 19.52
CA GLY A 204 14.51 -14.66 19.71
C GLY A 204 14.05 -13.40 18.93
N LEU A 205 14.84 -12.91 17.96
CA LEU A 205 14.45 -11.75 17.17
C LEU A 205 13.13 -11.97 16.42
N ASP A 206 12.98 -13.11 15.77
CA ASP A 206 11.77 -13.39 14.97
C ASP A 206 10.51 -13.47 15.84
N GLU A 207 10.63 -14.01 17.07
CA GLU A 207 9.53 -14.00 18.06
C GLU A 207 9.17 -12.59 18.52
N ARG A 208 10.16 -11.72 18.69
CA ARG A 208 9.94 -10.31 19.05
C ARG A 208 9.25 -9.56 17.91
N LEU A 209 9.68 -9.78 16.68
CA LEU A 209 9.07 -9.17 15.49
C LEU A 209 7.61 -9.63 15.32
N ALA A 210 7.33 -10.92 15.50
CA ALA A 210 5.98 -11.46 15.37
C ALA A 210 4.98 -10.92 16.42
N LYS A 211 5.45 -10.34 17.53
CA LYS A 211 4.62 -9.71 18.58
C LYS A 211 4.28 -8.25 18.30
N LEU A 212 4.91 -7.63 17.30
CA LEU A 212 4.60 -6.25 16.90
C LEU A 212 3.29 -6.22 16.11
N ARG A 213 2.31 -5.52 16.66
CA ARG A 213 0.97 -5.30 16.06
C ARG A 213 0.62 -3.82 16.06
#